data_6f351ae7fbfd181884f488993b010ac5
#
_entry.id   6f351ae7fbfd181884f488993b010ac5
#
_cell.length_a   1.000
_cell.length_b   1.000
_cell.length_c   1.000
_cell.angle_alpha   90.00
_cell.angle_beta   90.00
_cell.angle_gamma   90.00
#
_symmetry.space_group_name_H-M   'P 1'
#
loop_
_entity.id
_entity.type
_entity.pdbx_description
1 polymer ?
#
loop_
_entity_poly.entity_id
_entity_poly.type
_entity_poly.pdbx_seq_one_letter_code
_entity_poly.pdbx_strand_id
1 'polypeptide(L)'
;KNACLCDPASGSGTLLVEVGKKMGIRGTELYGQEVNWNLYALTKMNLMLNGFKGATFLWGDSLSNPKLLDHGGLRKFDIVVSVPPFADKWAAEEAYSDFYKRFKYGIPPKSQVTWAYISHILASLRNDGQAVVVVPVGVLFRNTESKIREQIIEHNLLEAVIELPPNLFYGAAISTAILVFRKERMRTQTLFVDARKGYISNKGLCKLSDKMLEQLSNTYKKFLAGEEMGREKKGCSFYIATQDEIRHNKYDLKVIKYVEDKIERKEIDVKVALQRIDELEERLKCIDKQFKDCAWRLRELTKE
;
A
#
# COMPACT_ATOMS: atom_id res chain seq x y z
N LYS A 1 -8.27 -28.40 5.48
CA LYS A 1 -8.45 -27.83 4.12
C LYS A 1 -7.26 -26.92 3.85
N ASN A 2 -6.56 -27.13 2.74
CA ASN A 2 -5.44 -26.25 2.40
C ASN A 2 -5.98 -24.92 1.87
N ALA A 3 -5.36 -23.80 2.25
CA ALA A 3 -5.78 -22.47 1.85
C ALA A 3 -5.50 -22.23 0.37
N CYS A 4 -6.48 -21.70 -0.37
CA CYS A 4 -6.31 -21.26 -1.75
C CYS A 4 -5.78 -19.83 -1.79
N LEU A 5 -4.61 -19.65 -2.42
CA LEU A 5 -3.94 -18.36 -2.60
C LEU A 5 -4.13 -17.86 -4.04
N CYS A 6 -4.48 -16.59 -4.20
CA CYS A 6 -4.67 -15.96 -5.52
C CYS A 6 -3.96 -14.60 -5.63
N ASP A 7 -3.48 -14.30 -6.84
CA ASP A 7 -3.10 -12.96 -7.27
C ASP A 7 -3.76 -12.64 -8.64
N PRO A 8 -4.75 -11.74 -8.68
CA PRO A 8 -5.43 -11.38 -9.92
C PRO A 8 -4.67 -10.41 -10.83
N ALA A 9 -3.49 -9.93 -10.41
CA ALA A 9 -2.61 -9.04 -11.17
C ALA A 9 -1.14 -9.42 -10.94
N SER A 10 -0.82 -10.68 -11.24
CA SER A 10 0.38 -11.36 -10.71
C SER A 10 1.71 -10.84 -11.24
N GLY A 11 1.73 -10.07 -12.33
CA GLY A 11 2.98 -9.57 -12.91
C GLY A 11 3.94 -10.72 -13.24
N SER A 12 5.13 -10.71 -12.65
CA SER A 12 6.14 -11.77 -12.78
C SER A 12 5.88 -13.00 -11.90
N GLY A 13 4.83 -12.99 -11.09
CA GLY A 13 4.49 -14.06 -10.14
C GLY A 13 5.39 -14.15 -8.91
N THR A 14 6.32 -13.23 -8.72
CA THR A 14 7.27 -13.25 -7.61
C THR A 14 6.56 -13.22 -6.26
N LEU A 15 5.58 -12.32 -6.08
CA LEU A 15 4.80 -12.24 -4.84
C LEU A 15 4.07 -13.55 -4.55
N LEU A 16 3.42 -14.11 -5.57
CA LEU A 16 2.66 -15.36 -5.47
C LEU A 16 3.57 -16.52 -5.05
N VAL A 17 4.75 -16.63 -5.67
CA VAL A 17 5.77 -17.65 -5.36
C VAL A 17 6.28 -17.51 -3.93
N GLU A 18 6.69 -16.31 -3.52
CA GLU A 18 7.26 -16.07 -2.20
C GLU A 18 6.26 -16.31 -1.07
N VAL A 19 5.02 -15.83 -1.24
CA VAL A 19 3.96 -16.07 -0.26
C VAL A 19 3.59 -17.57 -0.23
N GLY A 20 3.45 -18.20 -1.39
CA GLY A 20 3.15 -19.62 -1.49
C GLY A 20 4.18 -20.49 -0.78
N LYS A 21 5.48 -20.21 -0.94
CA LYS A 21 6.58 -20.89 -0.23
C LYS A 21 6.49 -20.69 1.28
N LYS A 22 6.36 -19.44 1.73
CA LYS A 22 6.31 -19.12 3.17
C LYS A 22 5.12 -19.77 3.87
N MET A 23 4.01 -19.92 3.17
CA MET A 23 2.80 -20.55 3.69
C MET A 23 2.75 -22.07 3.49
N GLY A 24 3.71 -22.65 2.78
CA GLY A 24 3.71 -24.09 2.46
C GLY A 24 2.54 -24.49 1.55
N ILE A 25 2.07 -23.59 0.68
CA ILE A 25 0.93 -23.85 -0.20
C ILE A 25 1.36 -24.77 -1.34
N ARG A 26 0.53 -25.76 -1.66
CA ARG A 26 0.77 -26.66 -2.80
C ARG A 26 0.40 -25.96 -4.12
N GLY A 27 1.07 -26.35 -5.20
CA GLY A 27 0.81 -25.78 -6.52
C GLY A 27 -0.66 -25.80 -6.95
N THR A 28 -1.38 -26.87 -6.64
CA THR A 28 -2.81 -27.02 -6.95
C THR A 28 -3.74 -26.03 -6.25
N GLU A 29 -3.26 -25.33 -5.23
CA GLU A 29 -3.99 -24.35 -4.43
C GLU A 29 -3.57 -22.91 -4.75
N LEU A 30 -2.77 -22.74 -5.81
CA LEU A 30 -2.18 -21.49 -6.22
C LEU A 30 -2.80 -21.03 -7.53
N TYR A 31 -3.35 -19.81 -7.53
CA TYR A 31 -4.13 -19.24 -8.62
C TYR A 31 -3.62 -17.85 -8.98
N GLY A 32 -3.69 -17.50 -10.25
CA GLY A 32 -3.38 -16.14 -10.70
C GLY A 32 -3.90 -15.84 -12.07
N GLN A 33 -3.97 -14.55 -12.37
CA GLN A 33 -4.31 -14.04 -13.70
C GLN A 33 -3.40 -12.85 -14.04
N GLU A 34 -2.97 -12.76 -15.32
CA GLU A 34 -2.10 -11.70 -15.81
C GLU A 34 -2.50 -11.30 -17.22
N VAL A 35 -2.65 -10.01 -17.47
CA VAL A 35 -3.07 -9.47 -18.78
C VAL A 35 -1.91 -9.42 -19.77
N ASN A 36 -0.70 -9.13 -19.32
CA ASN A 36 0.48 -9.05 -20.17
C ASN A 36 1.01 -10.44 -20.50
N TRP A 37 1.02 -10.79 -21.78
CA TRP A 37 1.46 -12.10 -22.28
C TRP A 37 2.89 -12.46 -21.85
N ASN A 38 3.83 -11.51 -21.93
CA ASN A 38 5.22 -11.77 -21.57
C ASN A 38 5.37 -12.05 -20.06
N LEU A 39 4.67 -11.28 -19.23
CA LEU A 39 4.64 -11.51 -17.78
C LEU A 39 3.92 -12.82 -17.43
N TYR A 40 2.83 -13.15 -18.14
CA TYR A 40 2.17 -14.44 -18.00
C TYR A 40 3.13 -15.62 -18.29
N ALA A 41 3.87 -15.56 -19.40
CA ALA A 41 4.84 -16.60 -19.74
C ALA A 41 5.97 -16.69 -18.69
N LEU A 42 6.49 -15.53 -18.25
CA LEU A 42 7.50 -15.45 -17.19
C LEU A 42 7.02 -16.06 -15.89
N THR A 43 5.78 -15.75 -15.50
CA THR A 43 5.17 -16.31 -14.27
C THR A 43 5.01 -17.82 -14.36
N LYS A 44 4.59 -18.35 -15.50
CA LYS A 44 4.50 -19.80 -15.71
C LYS A 44 5.85 -20.48 -15.50
N MET A 45 6.92 -19.91 -16.04
CA MET A 45 8.28 -20.41 -15.82
C MET A 45 8.70 -20.28 -14.37
N ASN A 46 8.43 -19.14 -13.74
CA ASN A 46 8.77 -18.89 -12.33
C ASN A 46 8.07 -19.91 -11.39
N LEU A 47 6.78 -20.16 -11.59
CA LEU A 47 6.02 -21.17 -10.84
C LEU A 47 6.63 -22.57 -11.01
N MET A 48 6.96 -22.95 -12.25
CA MET A 48 7.55 -24.26 -12.54
C MET A 48 8.92 -24.44 -11.89
N LEU A 49 9.81 -23.46 -12.01
CA LEU A 49 11.16 -23.48 -11.40
C LEU A 49 11.12 -23.52 -9.88
N ASN A 50 10.08 -22.95 -9.27
CA ASN A 50 9.88 -22.95 -7.82
C ASN A 50 9.03 -24.13 -7.31
N GLY A 51 8.74 -25.12 -8.16
CA GLY A 51 8.10 -26.37 -7.77
C GLY A 51 6.56 -26.30 -7.64
N PHE A 52 5.92 -25.19 -8.04
CA PHE A 52 4.47 -25.06 -8.01
C PHE A 52 3.80 -25.71 -9.21
N LYS A 53 3.98 -27.04 -9.33
CA LYS A 53 3.32 -27.83 -10.38
C LYS A 53 1.81 -27.87 -10.13
N GLY A 54 1.02 -27.66 -11.19
CA GLY A 54 -0.45 -27.69 -11.12
C GLY A 54 -1.10 -26.38 -10.71
N ALA A 55 -0.33 -25.27 -10.60
CA ALA A 55 -0.91 -23.94 -10.40
C ALA A 55 -1.82 -23.53 -11.55
N THR A 56 -3.02 -23.02 -11.20
CA THR A 56 -3.98 -22.48 -12.17
C THR A 56 -3.61 -21.03 -12.46
N PHE A 57 -2.95 -20.82 -13.59
CA PHE A 57 -2.50 -19.50 -14.00
C PHE A 57 -3.03 -19.17 -15.40
N LEU A 58 -3.79 -18.09 -15.51
CA LEU A 58 -4.56 -17.77 -16.71
C LEU A 58 -4.15 -16.43 -17.32
N TRP A 59 -4.10 -16.38 -18.65
CA TRP A 59 -3.82 -15.15 -19.37
C TRP A 59 -5.13 -14.39 -19.65
N GLY A 60 -5.17 -13.10 -19.31
CA GLY A 60 -6.27 -12.19 -19.56
C GLY A 60 -6.42 -11.11 -18.53
N ASP A 61 -7.25 -10.13 -18.81
CA ASP A 61 -7.56 -9.04 -17.91
C ASP A 61 -8.57 -9.47 -16.85
N SER A 62 -8.22 -9.36 -15.58
CA SER A 62 -9.08 -9.72 -14.46
C SER A 62 -10.29 -8.80 -14.29
N LEU A 63 -10.23 -7.58 -14.82
CA LEU A 63 -11.33 -6.62 -14.72
C LEU A 63 -12.37 -6.82 -15.84
N SER A 64 -11.94 -6.82 -17.10
CA SER A 64 -12.85 -6.95 -18.25
C SER A 64 -13.19 -8.41 -18.58
N ASN A 65 -12.28 -9.36 -18.30
CA ASN A 65 -12.47 -10.78 -18.62
C ASN A 65 -11.92 -11.68 -17.49
N PRO A 66 -12.57 -11.70 -16.32
CA PRO A 66 -12.18 -12.57 -15.22
C PRO A 66 -12.34 -14.04 -15.62
N LYS A 67 -11.26 -14.83 -15.51
CA LYS A 67 -11.20 -16.23 -15.92
C LYS A 67 -11.17 -17.21 -14.75
N LEU A 68 -10.87 -16.75 -13.55
CA LEU A 68 -10.90 -17.55 -12.34
C LEU A 68 -12.34 -17.68 -11.84
N LEU A 69 -13.07 -18.59 -12.49
CA LEU A 69 -14.50 -18.82 -12.27
C LEU A 69 -14.77 -20.17 -11.62
N ASP A 70 -15.89 -20.28 -10.93
CA ASP A 70 -16.40 -21.50 -10.33
C ASP A 70 -17.94 -21.45 -10.32
N HIS A 71 -18.61 -22.48 -10.85
CA HIS A 71 -20.09 -22.56 -10.96
C HIS A 71 -20.76 -21.29 -11.55
N GLY A 72 -20.16 -20.68 -12.58
CA GLY A 72 -20.68 -19.48 -13.25
C GLY A 72 -20.47 -18.15 -12.52
N GLY A 73 -19.82 -18.16 -11.37
CA GLY A 73 -19.44 -16.98 -10.60
C GLY A 73 -17.93 -16.83 -10.45
N LEU A 74 -17.49 -15.75 -9.77
CA LEU A 74 -16.08 -15.62 -9.39
C LEU A 74 -15.69 -16.71 -8.39
N ARG A 75 -14.58 -17.39 -8.67
CA ARG A 75 -13.98 -18.31 -7.71
C ARG A 75 -13.63 -17.57 -6.42
N LYS A 76 -13.84 -18.24 -5.27
CA LYS A 76 -13.57 -17.66 -3.95
C LYS A 76 -12.30 -18.25 -3.37
N PHE A 77 -11.47 -17.35 -2.81
CA PHE A 77 -10.15 -17.65 -2.26
C PHE A 77 -10.10 -17.37 -0.76
N ASP A 78 -9.28 -18.13 -0.07
CA ASP A 78 -9.01 -17.92 1.36
C ASP A 78 -8.09 -16.72 1.54
N ILE A 79 -7.11 -16.58 0.64
CA ILE A 79 -6.11 -15.53 0.69
C ILE A 79 -5.92 -14.94 -0.71
N VAL A 80 -5.94 -13.61 -0.79
CA VAL A 80 -5.57 -12.87 -2.00
C VAL A 80 -4.43 -11.92 -1.67
N VAL A 81 -3.34 -11.99 -2.44
CA VAL A 81 -2.24 -11.03 -2.36
C VAL A 81 -2.08 -10.37 -3.71
N SER A 82 -1.86 -9.06 -3.76
CA SER A 82 -1.69 -8.41 -5.06
C SER A 82 -0.92 -7.09 -4.95
N VAL A 83 -0.20 -6.78 -6.02
CA VAL A 83 0.34 -5.45 -6.31
C VAL A 83 -0.28 -4.98 -7.63
N PRO A 84 -1.54 -4.49 -7.61
CA PRO A 84 -2.21 -4.10 -8.84
C PRO A 84 -1.55 -2.88 -9.47
N PRO A 85 -1.81 -2.59 -10.76
CA PRO A 85 -1.31 -1.39 -11.43
C PRO A 85 -1.68 -0.11 -10.67
N PHE A 86 -0.72 0.85 -10.60
CA PHE A 86 -0.88 2.05 -9.75
C PHE A 86 -1.58 3.22 -10.44
N ALA A 87 -1.49 3.32 -11.76
CA ALA A 87 -1.92 4.50 -12.52
C ALA A 87 -2.58 4.20 -13.87
N ASP A 88 -3.03 2.98 -14.10
CA ASP A 88 -3.64 2.60 -15.37
C ASP A 88 -5.10 3.07 -15.45
N LYS A 89 -5.56 3.24 -16.68
CA LYS A 89 -6.98 3.44 -16.98
C LYS A 89 -7.66 2.08 -17.09
N TRP A 90 -8.95 2.04 -16.83
CA TRP A 90 -9.77 0.85 -16.95
C TRP A 90 -11.14 1.16 -17.55
N ALA A 91 -11.86 0.15 -18.00
CA ALA A 91 -13.17 0.29 -18.64
C ALA A 91 -14.27 0.47 -17.57
N ALA A 92 -14.31 1.66 -16.92
CA ALA A 92 -15.23 1.94 -15.82
C ALA A 92 -16.72 1.86 -16.25
N GLU A 93 -17.01 2.07 -17.51
CA GLU A 93 -18.35 2.00 -18.09
C GLU A 93 -18.93 0.56 -18.00
N GLU A 94 -18.09 -0.47 -18.10
CA GLU A 94 -18.49 -1.87 -17.99
C GLU A 94 -18.93 -2.25 -16.56
N ALA A 95 -18.51 -1.48 -15.56
CA ALA A 95 -18.85 -1.73 -14.16
C ALA A 95 -20.35 -1.56 -13.85
N TYR A 96 -21.07 -0.75 -14.62
CA TYR A 96 -22.52 -0.55 -14.43
C TYR A 96 -23.34 -1.81 -14.76
N SER A 97 -22.82 -2.68 -15.64
CA SER A 97 -23.43 -3.94 -16.03
C SER A 97 -22.65 -5.17 -15.57
N ASP A 98 -21.78 -5.01 -14.53
CA ASP A 98 -20.92 -6.08 -14.06
C ASP A 98 -21.71 -7.28 -13.54
N PHE A 99 -21.69 -8.38 -14.29
CA PHE A 99 -22.38 -9.64 -13.97
C PHE A 99 -22.02 -10.17 -12.57
N TYR A 100 -20.77 -9.96 -12.13
CA TYR A 100 -20.25 -10.49 -10.86
C TYR A 100 -20.51 -9.57 -9.66
N LYS A 101 -21.17 -8.42 -9.86
CA LYS A 101 -21.54 -7.44 -8.82
C LYS A 101 -20.33 -7.01 -7.97
N ARG A 102 -19.16 -6.84 -8.61
CA ARG A 102 -17.90 -6.51 -7.92
C ARG A 102 -17.90 -5.12 -7.32
N PHE A 103 -18.58 -4.18 -7.99
CA PHE A 103 -18.51 -2.75 -7.68
C PHE A 103 -19.61 -2.27 -6.73
N LYS A 104 -20.11 -3.13 -5.86
CA LYS A 104 -21.19 -2.80 -4.90
C LYS A 104 -20.81 -1.71 -3.90
N TYR A 105 -19.53 -1.47 -3.66
CA TYR A 105 -19.04 -0.42 -2.78
C TYR A 105 -18.78 0.91 -3.51
N GLY A 106 -19.03 0.98 -4.80
CA GLY A 106 -18.88 2.13 -5.67
C GLY A 106 -17.97 1.84 -6.86
N ILE A 107 -18.18 2.60 -7.94
CA ILE A 107 -17.41 2.47 -9.17
C ILE A 107 -16.26 3.48 -9.14
N PRO A 108 -15.00 3.04 -9.20
CA PRO A 108 -13.86 3.93 -9.23
C PRO A 108 -13.80 4.76 -10.51
N PRO A 109 -13.21 5.96 -10.47
CA PRO A 109 -12.99 6.75 -11.68
C PRO A 109 -12.16 5.99 -12.72
N LYS A 110 -12.43 6.21 -14.01
CA LYS A 110 -11.74 5.57 -15.15
C LYS A 110 -10.20 5.67 -15.09
N SER A 111 -9.67 6.73 -14.49
CA SER A 111 -8.23 6.96 -14.33
C SER A 111 -7.61 6.28 -13.10
N GLN A 112 -8.38 5.50 -12.33
CA GLN A 112 -7.97 4.98 -11.03
C GLN A 112 -8.28 3.48 -10.91
N VAL A 113 -7.48 2.67 -11.57
CA VAL A 113 -7.66 1.22 -11.66
C VAL A 113 -7.51 0.49 -10.32
N THR A 114 -6.74 1.04 -9.37
CA THR A 114 -6.39 0.36 -8.12
C THR A 114 -7.63 -0.07 -7.32
N TRP A 115 -8.62 0.82 -7.16
CA TRP A 115 -9.88 0.47 -6.48
C TRP A 115 -10.74 -0.52 -7.26
N ALA A 116 -10.61 -0.58 -8.59
CA ALA A 116 -11.29 -1.60 -9.39
C ALA A 116 -10.73 -2.99 -9.08
N TYR A 117 -9.40 -3.12 -8.98
CA TYR A 117 -8.76 -4.37 -8.52
C TYR A 117 -9.13 -4.71 -7.07
N ILE A 118 -9.16 -3.75 -6.16
CA ILE A 118 -9.60 -3.99 -4.77
C ILE A 118 -11.04 -4.51 -4.75
N SER A 119 -11.94 -3.93 -5.54
CA SER A 119 -13.33 -4.38 -5.67
C SER A 119 -13.42 -5.82 -6.20
N HIS A 120 -12.63 -6.16 -7.22
CA HIS A 120 -12.52 -7.52 -7.76
C HIS A 120 -11.97 -8.49 -6.69
N ILE A 121 -10.92 -8.11 -5.98
CA ILE A 121 -10.31 -8.89 -4.90
C ILE A 121 -11.34 -9.18 -3.80
N LEU A 122 -12.03 -8.15 -3.30
CA LEU A 122 -13.07 -8.31 -2.27
C LEU A 122 -14.22 -9.19 -2.75
N ALA A 123 -14.61 -9.08 -4.03
CA ALA A 123 -15.60 -9.97 -4.61
C ALA A 123 -15.12 -11.41 -4.72
N SER A 124 -13.81 -11.65 -4.89
CA SER A 124 -13.20 -12.97 -5.00
C SER A 124 -12.80 -13.59 -3.66
N LEU A 125 -12.95 -12.89 -2.53
CA LEU A 125 -12.70 -13.47 -1.20
C LEU A 125 -13.84 -14.34 -0.73
N ARG A 126 -13.51 -15.41 0.01
CA ARG A 126 -14.44 -16.14 0.88
C ARG A 126 -14.92 -15.22 2.02
N ASN A 127 -15.94 -15.66 2.74
CA ASN A 127 -16.48 -14.88 3.85
C ASN A 127 -15.46 -14.70 4.99
N ASP A 128 -14.68 -15.71 5.27
CA ASP A 128 -13.58 -15.73 6.25
C ASP A 128 -12.22 -15.33 5.63
N GLY A 129 -12.20 -14.99 4.33
CA GLY A 129 -10.99 -14.72 3.57
C GLY A 129 -10.32 -13.38 3.91
N GLN A 130 -9.01 -13.34 3.65
CA GLN A 130 -8.16 -12.16 3.84
C GLN A 130 -7.48 -11.74 2.54
N ALA A 131 -7.36 -10.42 2.33
CA ALA A 131 -6.56 -9.88 1.24
C ALA A 131 -5.49 -8.92 1.75
N VAL A 132 -4.32 -8.96 1.11
CA VAL A 132 -3.22 -8.03 1.34
C VAL A 132 -2.87 -7.38 0.01
N VAL A 133 -3.08 -6.07 -0.09
CA VAL A 133 -2.95 -5.33 -1.35
C VAL A 133 -1.98 -4.17 -1.17
N VAL A 134 -0.97 -4.10 -2.01
CA VAL A 134 -0.06 -2.94 -2.07
C VAL A 134 -0.64 -1.90 -3.01
N VAL A 135 -0.74 -0.67 -2.52
CA VAL A 135 -1.37 0.44 -3.25
C VAL A 135 -0.51 1.70 -3.19
N PRO A 136 -0.63 2.63 -4.15
CA PRO A 136 -0.04 3.96 -4.00
C PRO A 136 -0.75 4.74 -2.88
N VAL A 137 0.01 5.51 -2.10
CA VAL A 137 -0.52 6.28 -0.95
C VAL A 137 -1.71 7.19 -1.33
N GLY A 138 -1.77 7.66 -2.58
CA GLY A 138 -2.90 8.45 -3.09
C GLY A 138 -4.27 7.80 -2.91
N VAL A 139 -4.36 6.47 -2.96
CA VAL A 139 -5.58 5.68 -2.74
C VAL A 139 -6.20 5.95 -1.37
N LEU A 140 -5.38 6.30 -0.37
CA LEU A 140 -5.82 6.52 1.00
C LEU A 140 -6.63 7.82 1.18
N PHE A 141 -6.48 8.82 0.29
CA PHE A 141 -7.03 10.14 0.55
C PHE A 141 -7.64 10.89 -0.64
N ARG A 142 -7.52 10.38 -1.88
CA ARG A 142 -8.12 11.09 -3.04
C ARG A 142 -9.62 11.28 -2.85
N ASN A 143 -10.11 12.51 -3.09
CA ASN A 143 -11.52 12.83 -2.87
C ASN A 143 -12.46 12.07 -3.83
N THR A 144 -12.02 11.79 -5.04
CA THR A 144 -12.80 11.05 -6.06
C THR A 144 -13.15 9.63 -5.64
N GLU A 145 -12.43 9.06 -4.67
CA GLU A 145 -12.59 7.70 -4.17
C GLU A 145 -13.15 7.66 -2.72
N SER A 146 -13.50 8.83 -2.16
CA SER A 146 -13.94 8.95 -0.76
C SER A 146 -15.15 8.08 -0.44
N LYS A 147 -16.15 8.04 -1.33
CA LYS A 147 -17.36 7.21 -1.17
C LYS A 147 -17.05 5.72 -1.13
N ILE A 148 -16.05 5.26 -1.88
CA ILE A 148 -15.63 3.85 -1.85
C ILE A 148 -14.99 3.54 -0.49
N ARG A 149 -14.09 4.41 -0.01
CA ARG A 149 -13.47 4.25 1.32
C ARG A 149 -14.52 4.25 2.44
N GLU A 150 -15.49 5.16 2.36
CA GLU A 150 -16.64 5.18 3.26
C GLU A 150 -17.32 3.80 3.31
N GLN A 151 -17.75 3.29 2.17
CA GLN A 151 -18.42 1.98 2.11
C GLN A 151 -17.53 0.84 2.64
N ILE A 152 -16.24 0.85 2.37
CA ILE A 152 -15.29 -0.15 2.87
C ILE A 152 -15.19 -0.12 4.40
N ILE A 153 -15.16 1.06 4.99
CA ILE A 153 -15.10 1.23 6.46
C ILE A 153 -16.43 0.86 7.11
N GLU A 154 -17.55 1.36 6.56
CA GLU A 154 -18.88 1.07 7.10
C GLU A 154 -19.24 -0.42 7.07
N HIS A 155 -18.75 -1.15 6.05
CA HIS A 155 -18.90 -2.60 5.97
C HIS A 155 -17.82 -3.37 6.74
N ASN A 156 -17.03 -2.70 7.56
CA ASN A 156 -16.00 -3.31 8.41
C ASN A 156 -15.01 -4.23 7.65
N LEU A 157 -14.55 -3.81 6.47
CA LEU A 157 -13.69 -4.64 5.60
C LEU A 157 -12.20 -4.35 5.78
N LEU A 158 -11.82 -3.12 6.17
CA LEU A 158 -10.42 -2.71 6.28
C LEU A 158 -9.88 -3.03 7.68
N GLU A 159 -8.91 -3.94 7.74
CA GLU A 159 -8.29 -4.42 8.98
C GLU A 159 -7.05 -3.61 9.37
N ALA A 160 -6.19 -3.31 8.39
CA ALA A 160 -5.00 -2.50 8.65
C ALA A 160 -4.58 -1.65 7.45
N VAL A 161 -3.91 -0.54 7.74
CA VAL A 161 -3.22 0.35 6.80
C VAL A 161 -1.78 0.49 7.26
N ILE A 162 -0.81 0.08 6.44
CA ILE A 162 0.63 0.14 6.76
C ILE A 162 1.31 0.98 5.69
N GLU A 163 1.75 2.19 6.03
CA GLU A 163 2.47 3.07 5.11
C GLU A 163 3.94 2.68 5.04
N LEU A 164 4.43 2.46 3.83
CA LEU A 164 5.76 1.94 3.54
C LEU A 164 6.75 3.07 3.20
N PRO A 165 8.07 2.84 3.33
CA PRO A 165 9.08 3.77 2.84
C PRO A 165 8.93 4.05 1.34
N PRO A 166 9.34 5.24 0.86
CA PRO A 166 9.41 5.51 -0.57
C PRO A 166 10.47 4.64 -1.24
N ASN A 167 10.41 4.52 -2.57
CA ASN A 167 11.40 3.82 -3.39
C ASN A 167 11.61 2.32 -3.04
N LEU A 168 10.57 1.63 -2.56
CA LEU A 168 10.61 0.18 -2.34
C LEU A 168 10.45 -0.63 -3.63
N PHE A 169 9.78 -0.06 -4.63
CA PHE A 169 9.51 -0.75 -5.89
C PHE A 169 10.45 -0.23 -6.98
N TYR A 170 11.08 -1.16 -7.70
CA TYR A 170 11.98 -0.85 -8.80
C TYR A 170 11.23 -0.04 -9.89
N GLY A 171 11.83 1.07 -10.32
CA GLY A 171 11.25 1.92 -11.38
C GLY A 171 10.08 2.83 -10.95
N ALA A 172 9.66 2.78 -9.68
CA ALA A 172 8.58 3.62 -9.16
C ALA A 172 9.02 4.39 -7.92
N ALA A 173 9.28 5.69 -8.08
CA ALA A 173 9.56 6.61 -6.97
C ALA A 173 8.27 7.01 -6.20
N ILE A 174 7.33 6.08 -6.06
CA ILE A 174 6.01 6.32 -5.49
C ILE A 174 5.98 5.78 -4.07
N SER A 175 5.44 6.58 -3.13
CA SER A 175 5.12 6.09 -1.79
C SER A 175 3.94 5.14 -1.85
N THR A 176 4.06 4.01 -1.18
CA THR A 176 3.06 2.94 -1.18
C THR A 176 2.59 2.61 0.23
N ALA A 177 1.45 1.95 0.30
CA ALA A 177 0.91 1.42 1.54
C ALA A 177 0.39 -0.01 1.31
N ILE A 178 0.37 -0.81 2.36
CA ILE A 178 -0.32 -2.10 2.39
C ILE A 178 -1.69 -1.88 3.00
N LEU A 179 -2.73 -2.32 2.30
CA LEU A 179 -4.08 -2.45 2.83
C LEU A 179 -4.35 -3.92 3.13
N VAL A 180 -4.80 -4.20 4.34
CA VAL A 180 -5.23 -5.53 4.76
C VAL A 180 -6.75 -5.53 4.87
N PHE A 181 -7.39 -6.41 4.14
CA PHE A 181 -8.84 -6.59 4.15
C PHE A 181 -9.21 -7.96 4.70
N ARG A 182 -10.31 -8.00 5.45
CA ARG A 182 -10.93 -9.24 5.92
C ARG A 182 -12.45 -9.04 5.96
N LYS A 183 -13.24 -10.01 5.49
CA LYS A 183 -14.69 -9.86 5.41
C LYS A 183 -15.38 -10.03 6.77
N GLU A 184 -15.23 -11.17 7.40
CA GLU A 184 -15.87 -11.45 8.69
C GLU A 184 -14.92 -11.06 9.82
N ARG A 185 -15.06 -9.83 10.29
CA ARG A 185 -14.27 -9.29 11.41
C ARG A 185 -15.17 -9.08 12.61
N MET A 186 -14.74 -9.59 13.76
CA MET A 186 -15.41 -9.30 15.03
C MET A 186 -15.10 -7.89 15.55
N ARG A 187 -13.93 -7.36 15.21
CA ARG A 187 -13.48 -6.01 15.62
C ARG A 187 -13.81 -5.00 14.55
N THR A 188 -14.29 -3.83 14.98
CA THR A 188 -14.56 -2.70 14.08
C THR A 188 -13.39 -1.73 13.95
N GLN A 189 -12.38 -1.86 14.82
CA GLN A 189 -11.19 -1.02 14.82
C GLN A 189 -10.25 -1.34 13.64
N THR A 190 -9.54 -0.33 13.14
CA THR A 190 -8.53 -0.47 12.09
C THR A 190 -7.15 -0.10 12.62
N LEU A 191 -6.16 -0.93 12.34
CA LEU A 191 -4.77 -0.69 12.70
C LEU A 191 -4.09 0.21 11.66
N PHE A 192 -3.52 1.32 12.09
CA PHE A 192 -2.66 2.21 11.28
C PHE A 192 -1.22 2.07 11.73
N VAL A 193 -0.30 1.85 10.79
CA VAL A 193 1.13 1.65 11.07
C VAL A 193 1.98 2.53 10.17
N ASP A 194 2.89 3.30 10.77
CA ASP A 194 3.91 4.06 10.05
C ASP A 194 5.23 3.28 10.01
N ALA A 195 5.53 2.69 8.86
CA ALA A 195 6.78 2.00 8.61
C ALA A 195 7.77 2.81 7.74
N ARG A 196 7.47 4.08 7.46
CA ARG A 196 8.27 4.93 6.55
C ARG A 196 9.72 5.11 6.97
N LYS A 197 10.04 5.00 8.26
CA LYS A 197 11.38 5.26 8.81
C LYS A 197 12.25 4.00 8.97
N GLY A 198 11.70 2.82 8.76
CA GLY A 198 12.37 1.54 9.07
C GLY A 198 13.05 0.88 7.88
N TYR A 199 13.82 1.61 7.08
CA TYR A 199 14.42 1.08 5.87
C TYR A 199 15.95 1.21 5.85
N ILE A 200 16.56 0.37 5.00
CA ILE A 200 17.97 0.44 4.59
C ILE A 200 17.98 0.90 3.14
N SER A 201 18.69 2.00 2.85
CA SER A 201 18.84 2.50 1.49
C SER A 201 20.13 1.94 0.86
N ASN A 202 20.01 1.39 -0.35
CA ASN A 202 21.15 0.94 -1.14
C ASN A 202 20.96 1.38 -2.61
N LYS A 203 21.86 2.22 -3.12
CA LYS A 203 21.86 2.70 -4.51
C LYS A 203 20.49 3.20 -5.02
N GLY A 204 19.75 3.95 -4.20
CA GLY A 204 18.45 4.53 -4.58
C GLY A 204 17.24 3.61 -4.38
N LEU A 205 17.45 2.34 -4.03
CA LEU A 205 16.37 1.43 -3.62
C LEU A 205 16.33 1.32 -2.10
N CYS A 206 15.11 1.34 -1.56
CA CYS A 206 14.88 1.09 -0.13
C CYS A 206 14.49 -0.37 0.08
N LYS A 207 14.95 -0.95 1.18
CA LYS A 207 14.53 -2.26 1.66
C LYS A 207 14.11 -2.12 3.11
N LEU A 208 13.00 -2.71 3.51
CA LEU A 208 12.64 -2.81 4.92
C LEU A 208 13.72 -3.60 5.67
N SER A 209 14.16 -3.11 6.82
CA SER A 209 15.10 -3.83 7.67
C SER A 209 14.41 -5.06 8.29
N ASP A 210 15.18 -6.12 8.56
CA ASP A 210 14.63 -7.32 9.21
C ASP A 210 13.99 -6.99 10.57
N LYS A 211 14.58 -6.06 11.30
CA LYS A 211 14.01 -5.52 12.55
C LYS A 211 12.64 -4.87 12.32
N MET A 212 12.47 -4.10 11.24
CA MET A 212 11.17 -3.49 10.92
C MET A 212 10.14 -4.56 10.54
N LEU A 213 10.54 -5.57 9.76
CA LEU A 213 9.65 -6.69 9.40
C LEU A 213 9.17 -7.44 10.64
N GLU A 214 10.07 -7.69 11.59
CA GLU A 214 9.73 -8.33 12.86
C GLU A 214 8.77 -7.45 13.70
N GLN A 215 9.05 -6.16 13.82
CA GLN A 215 8.18 -5.21 14.52
C GLN A 215 6.79 -5.16 13.90
N LEU A 216 6.68 -5.05 12.57
CA LEU A 216 5.41 -5.06 11.85
C LEU A 216 4.62 -6.35 12.13
N SER A 217 5.31 -7.51 12.03
CA SER A 217 4.69 -8.81 12.29
C SER A 217 4.17 -8.92 13.73
N ASN A 218 4.98 -8.50 14.71
CA ASN A 218 4.60 -8.54 16.12
C ASN A 218 3.47 -7.57 16.45
N THR A 219 3.51 -6.33 15.91
CA THR A 219 2.43 -5.34 16.07
C THR A 219 1.11 -5.89 15.51
N TYR A 220 1.14 -6.47 14.32
CA TYR A 220 -0.06 -7.02 13.70
C TYR A 220 -0.60 -8.25 14.48
N LYS A 221 0.27 -9.15 14.95
CA LYS A 221 -0.13 -10.30 15.77
C LYS A 221 -0.80 -9.87 17.09
N LYS A 222 -0.21 -8.90 17.81
CA LYS A 222 -0.79 -8.34 19.04
C LYS A 222 -2.14 -7.70 18.78
N PHE A 223 -2.27 -6.95 17.69
CA PHE A 223 -3.56 -6.39 17.28
C PHE A 223 -4.61 -7.48 17.04
N LEU A 224 -4.27 -8.56 16.36
CA LEU A 224 -5.19 -9.70 16.15
C LEU A 224 -5.55 -10.40 17.46
N ALA A 225 -4.59 -10.58 18.37
CA ALA A 225 -4.81 -11.18 19.68
C ALA A 225 -5.64 -10.29 20.62
N GLY A 226 -5.74 -8.99 20.33
CA GLY A 226 -6.44 -8.04 21.15
C GLY A 226 -5.72 -7.62 22.40
N GLU A 227 -4.43 -7.74 22.37
CA GLU A 227 -3.59 -7.27 23.46
C GLU A 227 -3.66 -5.75 23.60
N GLU A 228 -3.58 -5.26 24.82
CA GLU A 228 -3.37 -3.83 25.03
C GLU A 228 -2.01 -3.43 24.51
N MET A 229 -2.01 -2.57 23.51
CA MET A 229 -0.79 -2.06 22.90
C MET A 229 -0.60 -0.60 23.28
N GLY A 230 0.48 -0.30 24.02
CA GLY A 230 0.91 1.08 24.23
C GLY A 230 1.36 1.72 22.90
N ARG A 231 1.37 3.07 22.86
CA ARG A 231 1.92 3.78 21.70
C ARG A 231 3.45 3.60 21.66
N GLU A 232 3.95 2.74 20.78
CA GLU A 232 5.41 2.60 20.58
C GLU A 232 5.93 3.76 19.72
N LYS A 233 6.92 4.52 20.25
CA LYS A 233 7.50 5.71 19.59
C LYS A 233 8.85 5.45 18.87
N LYS A 234 9.44 4.25 18.99
CA LYS A 234 10.77 3.97 18.40
C LYS A 234 10.67 2.97 17.25
N GLY A 235 10.79 3.50 16.03
CA GLY A 235 10.92 2.71 14.79
C GLY A 235 9.59 2.50 14.05
N CYS A 236 8.68 1.70 14.57
CA CYS A 236 7.35 1.43 14.02
C CYS A 236 6.29 2.09 14.90
N SER A 237 5.77 3.23 14.47
CA SER A 237 4.69 3.89 15.19
C SER A 237 3.34 3.34 14.71
N PHE A 238 2.40 3.10 15.62
CA PHE A 238 1.07 2.58 15.25
C PHE A 238 -0.04 3.22 16.07
N TYR A 239 -1.26 3.12 15.56
CA TYR A 239 -2.49 3.55 16.21
C TYR A 239 -3.65 2.64 15.84
N ILE A 240 -4.52 2.36 16.79
CA ILE A 240 -5.76 1.59 16.57
C ILE A 240 -6.93 2.57 16.58
N ALA A 241 -7.45 2.87 15.40
CA ALA A 241 -8.55 3.80 15.22
C ALA A 241 -9.91 3.10 15.28
N THR A 242 -10.88 3.75 15.92
CA THR A 242 -12.29 3.36 15.85
C THR A 242 -12.91 3.79 14.52
N GLN A 243 -14.04 3.20 14.16
CA GLN A 243 -14.79 3.66 12.96
C GLN A 243 -15.22 5.13 13.10
N ASP A 244 -15.61 5.57 14.30
CA ASP A 244 -16.05 6.94 14.55
C ASP A 244 -14.92 7.95 14.32
N GLU A 245 -13.69 7.63 14.73
CA GLU A 245 -12.52 8.46 14.41
C GLU A 245 -12.25 8.53 12.91
N ILE A 246 -12.41 7.42 12.19
CA ILE A 246 -12.24 7.40 10.74
C ILE A 246 -13.33 8.22 10.04
N ARG A 247 -14.59 8.14 10.51
CA ARG A 247 -15.69 9.01 10.05
C ARG A 247 -15.39 10.48 10.29
N HIS A 248 -14.92 10.82 11.47
CA HIS A 248 -14.57 12.20 11.84
C HIS A 248 -13.45 12.77 10.94
N ASN A 249 -12.53 11.92 10.54
CA ASN A 249 -11.48 12.21 9.56
C ASN A 249 -11.96 12.15 8.09
N LYS A 250 -13.29 12.07 7.84
CA LYS A 250 -13.89 12.02 6.49
C LYS A 250 -13.35 10.88 5.64
N TYR A 251 -13.12 9.72 6.27
CA TYR A 251 -12.57 8.51 5.63
C TYR A 251 -11.23 8.74 4.92
N ASP A 252 -10.46 9.72 5.38
CA ASP A 252 -9.07 9.91 4.97
C ASP A 252 -8.21 8.91 5.77
N LEU A 253 -7.59 7.98 5.08
CA LEU A 253 -6.82 6.87 5.66
C LEU A 253 -5.31 7.15 5.72
N LYS A 254 -4.87 8.40 5.57
CA LYS A 254 -3.45 8.76 5.75
C LYS A 254 -2.98 8.39 7.14
N VAL A 255 -1.95 7.56 7.22
CA VAL A 255 -1.42 7.04 8.49
C VAL A 255 -0.99 8.16 9.43
N ILE A 256 -0.41 9.22 8.91
CA ILE A 256 0.05 10.39 9.68
C ILE A 256 -1.06 11.04 10.51
N LYS A 257 -2.32 11.00 10.06
CA LYS A 257 -3.46 11.57 10.80
C LYS A 257 -3.81 10.81 12.09
N TYR A 258 -3.39 9.56 12.19
CA TYR A 258 -3.70 8.65 13.29
C TYR A 258 -2.49 8.43 14.20
N VAL A 259 -1.31 8.30 13.62
CA VAL A 259 -0.09 7.88 14.33
C VAL A 259 0.69 9.03 14.93
N GLU A 260 0.68 10.21 14.31
CA GLU A 260 1.30 11.38 14.93
C GLU A 260 0.42 11.83 16.10
N ASP A 261 1.02 11.91 17.31
CA ASP A 261 0.42 12.70 18.38
C ASP A 261 0.06 14.05 17.74
N LYS A 262 -1.18 14.53 17.94
CA LYS A 262 -1.50 15.92 17.70
C LYS A 262 -0.39 16.68 18.43
N ILE A 263 0.63 17.11 17.68
CA ILE A 263 1.66 17.99 18.22
C ILE A 263 0.80 19.11 18.78
N GLU A 264 0.77 19.24 20.12
CA GLU A 264 0.31 20.48 20.73
C GLU A 264 1.03 21.53 19.92
N ARG A 265 0.29 22.29 19.14
CA ARG A 265 0.89 23.38 18.37
C ARG A 265 1.57 24.22 19.43
N LYS A 266 2.89 24.05 19.61
CA LYS A 266 3.67 25.02 20.34
C LYS A 266 3.27 26.33 19.69
N GLU A 267 2.58 27.19 20.44
CA GLU A 267 2.35 28.54 19.99
C GLU A 267 3.71 29.07 19.56
N ILE A 268 3.92 29.13 18.26
CA ILE A 268 5.14 29.71 17.74
C ILE A 268 4.97 31.20 18.06
N ASP A 269 5.77 31.67 19.00
CA ASP A 269 5.86 33.11 19.21
C ASP A 269 6.36 33.73 17.89
N VAL A 270 5.40 34.33 17.20
CA VAL A 270 5.64 34.94 15.88
C VAL A 270 6.76 35.96 15.93
N LYS A 271 6.90 36.69 17.07
CA LYS A 271 8.00 37.67 17.27
C LYS A 271 9.36 36.98 17.29
N VAL A 272 9.48 35.86 18.03
CA VAL A 272 10.75 35.10 18.11
C VAL A 272 11.07 34.45 16.76
N ALA A 273 10.06 33.96 16.04
CA ALA A 273 10.24 33.41 14.70
C ALA A 273 10.70 34.48 13.68
N LEU A 274 10.13 35.69 13.72
CA LEU A 274 10.53 36.78 12.86
C LEU A 274 11.97 37.25 13.18
N GLN A 275 12.31 37.41 14.45
CA GLN A 275 13.72 37.75 14.86
C GLN A 275 14.72 36.71 14.34
N ARG A 276 14.33 35.43 14.38
CA ARG A 276 15.20 34.35 13.86
C ARG A 276 15.36 34.39 12.34
N ILE A 277 14.32 34.81 11.62
CA ILE A 277 14.38 35.04 10.15
C ILE A 277 15.36 36.18 9.88
N ASP A 278 15.21 37.32 10.56
CA ASP A 278 16.10 38.49 10.37
C ASP A 278 17.58 38.13 10.63
N GLU A 279 17.88 37.40 11.72
CA GLU A 279 19.22 36.89 12.01
C GLU A 279 19.79 35.99 10.92
N LEU A 280 18.95 35.10 10.38
CA LEU A 280 19.35 34.19 9.30
C LEU A 280 19.60 34.93 7.99
N GLU A 281 18.79 35.95 7.66
CA GLU A 281 19.00 36.80 6.50
C GLU A 281 20.31 37.60 6.59
N GLU A 282 20.63 38.15 7.75
CA GLU A 282 21.93 38.84 7.96
C GLU A 282 23.12 37.89 7.80
N ARG A 283 23.03 36.70 8.36
CA ARG A 283 24.06 35.65 8.16
C ARG A 283 24.19 35.26 6.70
N LEU A 284 23.10 35.12 5.98
CA LEU A 284 23.08 34.82 4.54
C LEU A 284 23.81 35.92 3.74
N LYS A 285 23.53 37.19 4.02
CA LYS A 285 24.23 38.35 3.40
C LYS A 285 25.72 38.30 3.66
N CYS A 286 26.13 37.97 4.86
CA CYS A 286 27.54 37.87 5.22
C CYS A 286 28.25 36.74 4.46
N ILE A 287 27.61 35.54 4.38
CA ILE A 287 28.16 34.40 3.65
C ILE A 287 28.23 34.69 2.15
N ASP A 288 27.22 35.34 1.59
CA ASP A 288 27.18 35.72 0.17
C ASP A 288 28.33 36.70 -0.17
N LYS A 289 28.64 37.63 0.74
CA LYS A 289 29.79 38.52 0.57
C LYS A 289 31.09 37.75 0.58
N GLN A 290 31.31 36.87 1.55
CA GLN A 290 32.49 36.02 1.63
C GLN A 290 32.66 35.14 0.36
N PHE A 291 31.55 34.57 -0.12
CA PHE A 291 31.56 33.77 -1.33
C PHE A 291 31.99 34.60 -2.55
N LYS A 292 31.43 35.82 -2.72
CA LYS A 292 31.80 36.73 -3.81
C LYS A 292 33.28 37.14 -3.73
N ASP A 293 33.79 37.40 -2.52
CA ASP A 293 35.20 37.73 -2.32
C ASP A 293 36.11 36.53 -2.66
N CYS A 294 35.73 35.31 -2.25
CA CYS A 294 36.49 34.10 -2.62
C CYS A 294 36.43 33.83 -4.12
N ALA A 295 35.25 33.97 -4.76
CA ALA A 295 35.10 33.80 -6.18
C ALA A 295 35.89 34.82 -7.00
N TRP A 296 35.98 36.07 -6.50
CA TRP A 296 36.80 37.10 -7.13
C TRP A 296 38.31 36.74 -7.02
N ARG A 297 38.79 36.33 -5.85
CA ARG A 297 40.21 35.89 -5.66
C ARG A 297 40.56 34.70 -6.57
N LEU A 298 39.67 33.72 -6.70
CA LEU A 298 39.87 32.58 -7.62
C LEU A 298 39.99 33.04 -9.08
N ARG A 299 39.17 34.01 -9.51
CA ARG A 299 39.23 34.54 -10.88
C ARG A 299 40.54 35.31 -11.16
N GLU A 300 41.09 36.00 -10.17
CA GLU A 300 42.37 36.69 -10.31
C GLU A 300 43.54 35.69 -10.39
N LEU A 301 43.50 34.59 -9.62
CA LEU A 301 44.51 33.53 -9.66
C LEU A 301 44.48 32.67 -10.95
N THR A 302 43.36 32.70 -11.70
CA THR A 302 43.24 31.97 -12.95
C THR A 302 43.51 32.83 -14.17
N LYS A 303 43.91 34.10 -14.01
CA LYS A 303 44.35 35.02 -15.09
C LYS A 303 45.88 35.06 -15.29
N GLU A 304 46.65 34.38 -14.45
CA GLU A 304 48.05 34.05 -14.65
C GLU A 304 48.21 32.64 -15.27
#